data_a1770f981ae28398cc82f07a060e28f0
#
_entry.id   a1770f981ae28398cc82f07a060e28f0
#
_cell.length_a   1.000
_cell.length_b   1.000
_cell.length_c   1.000
_cell.angle_alpha   90.00
_cell.angle_beta   90.00
_cell.angle_gamma   90.00
#
_symmetry.space_group_name_H-M   'P 1'
#
loop_
_entity.id
_entity.type
_entity.pdbx_description
1 polymer ?
#
loop_
_entity_poly.entity_id
_entity_poly.type
_entity_poly.pdbx_seq_one_letter_code
_entity_poly.pdbx_strand_id
1 'polypeptide(L)'
;MKTLRIGYVPNSKKLDAPGDRRRIVFWAKARGHEIVTNLDDKFDVLVLSERSDLGFFVNRKIKAPIIFDLVDGYLARESLAKDWFRGTSKVVTRQLSGLPRPFTQFVQDMCITASAVICSSPEQSELISKHSKNVHVILDSHDEIPWLEFQGNGDEFKTNRNLLWEGLPVTLGGIKNLSQPLIHENREYGTGIKFVTDQEYYRLLGQYFPASTGKLLSNLLGPMSRDTELISWNVENLVSSAKLSRAAIIPVMLSNKLQYFKPENRLLIMWKLALPTIVSATPSYTRVSNISGSDIVSKDNSEWAEKLTLLHNQDYAEDLVRRGQDYLKTNHTKEILLLKWDNAFESVLQ
;
A
#
# COMPACT_ATOMS: atom_id res chain seq x y z
N MET A 1 26.84 0.50 -11.57
CA MET A 1 26.03 1.09 -12.66
C MET A 1 26.49 2.52 -12.90
N LYS A 2 26.57 3.00 -14.17
CA LYS A 2 26.83 4.42 -14.48
C LYS A 2 25.68 5.28 -13.95
N THR A 3 25.95 6.54 -13.59
CA THR A 3 24.89 7.50 -13.25
C THR A 3 23.91 7.66 -14.42
N LEU A 4 22.64 7.43 -14.17
CA LEU A 4 21.55 7.53 -15.14
C LEU A 4 20.81 8.85 -14.99
N ARG A 5 20.31 9.38 -16.12
CA ARG A 5 19.26 10.39 -16.15
C ARG A 5 17.92 9.70 -16.41
N ILE A 6 17.00 9.78 -15.46
CA ILE A 6 15.73 9.05 -15.46
C ILE A 6 14.61 10.04 -15.73
N GLY A 7 13.98 9.95 -16.90
CA GLY A 7 12.72 10.64 -17.15
C GLY A 7 11.64 10.02 -16.27
N TYR A 8 10.90 10.84 -15.53
CA TYR A 8 9.88 10.32 -14.61
C TYR A 8 8.58 11.09 -14.70
N VAL A 9 7.47 10.35 -14.87
CA VAL A 9 6.10 10.89 -14.74
C VAL A 9 5.58 10.52 -13.36
N PRO A 10 5.60 11.47 -12.40
CA PRO A 10 5.37 11.16 -10.99
C PRO A 10 3.88 11.05 -10.61
N ASN A 11 3.64 10.49 -9.43
CA ASN A 11 2.32 10.49 -8.77
C ASN A 11 1.97 11.88 -8.21
N SER A 12 2.98 12.65 -7.77
CA SER A 12 2.83 14.02 -7.28
C SER A 12 3.89 14.95 -7.86
N LYS A 13 3.53 16.23 -8.08
CA LYS A 13 4.47 17.24 -8.62
C LYS A 13 5.71 17.45 -7.74
N LYS A 14 5.59 17.22 -6.43
CA LYS A 14 6.70 17.41 -5.46
C LYS A 14 7.52 16.14 -5.22
N LEU A 15 7.18 15.02 -5.86
CA LEU A 15 7.80 13.71 -5.63
C LEU A 15 7.65 13.19 -4.20
N ASP A 16 6.66 13.67 -3.47
CA ASP A 16 6.42 13.39 -2.05
C ASP A 16 5.31 12.36 -1.80
N ALA A 17 4.55 11.97 -2.83
CA ALA A 17 3.60 10.88 -2.70
C ALA A 17 4.30 9.56 -2.33
N PRO A 18 3.67 8.67 -1.53
CA PRO A 18 4.27 7.37 -1.18
C PRO A 18 4.77 6.58 -2.39
N GLY A 19 4.01 6.58 -3.50
CA GLY A 19 4.41 5.92 -4.76
C GLY A 19 5.62 6.55 -5.44
N ASP A 20 6.01 7.77 -5.09
CA ASP A 20 7.24 8.42 -5.60
C ASP A 20 8.39 8.17 -4.61
N ARG A 21 8.27 8.70 -3.36
CA ARG A 21 9.37 8.76 -2.38
C ARG A 21 9.82 7.41 -1.85
N ARG A 22 8.91 6.40 -1.80
CA ARG A 22 9.20 5.05 -1.31
C ARG A 22 9.65 4.10 -2.43
N ARG A 23 9.62 4.53 -3.67
CA ARG A 23 9.90 3.71 -4.84
C ARG A 23 11.06 4.29 -5.64
N ILE A 24 10.81 4.81 -6.83
CA ILE A 24 11.86 5.28 -7.74
C ILE A 24 12.76 6.38 -7.13
N VAL A 25 12.18 7.31 -6.36
CA VAL A 25 12.95 8.40 -5.72
C VAL A 25 13.90 7.85 -4.66
N PHE A 26 13.45 6.89 -3.86
CA PHE A 26 14.29 6.19 -2.89
C PHE A 26 15.51 5.54 -3.55
N TRP A 27 15.30 4.75 -4.61
CA TRP A 27 16.37 4.06 -5.31
C TRP A 27 17.30 5.04 -6.03
N ALA A 28 16.77 5.98 -6.79
CA ALA A 28 17.56 6.95 -7.53
C ALA A 28 18.48 7.76 -6.62
N LYS A 29 17.95 8.23 -5.47
CA LYS A 29 18.74 8.92 -4.45
C LYS A 29 19.85 8.04 -3.88
N ALA A 30 19.56 6.78 -3.54
CA ALA A 30 20.51 5.85 -2.95
C ALA A 30 21.64 5.48 -3.92
N ARG A 31 21.38 5.46 -5.25
CA ARG A 31 22.35 5.13 -6.30
C ARG A 31 22.99 6.36 -6.96
N GLY A 32 22.58 7.58 -6.58
CA GLY A 32 23.13 8.81 -7.17
C GLY A 32 22.67 9.04 -8.60
N HIS A 33 21.46 8.61 -8.96
CA HIS A 33 20.83 8.87 -10.25
C HIS A 33 20.07 10.21 -10.25
N GLU A 34 19.95 10.83 -11.43
CA GLU A 34 19.21 12.08 -11.63
C GLU A 34 17.78 11.77 -12.08
N ILE A 35 16.78 12.34 -11.39
CA ILE A 35 15.39 12.29 -11.81
C ILE A 35 15.04 13.56 -12.57
N VAL A 36 14.50 13.43 -13.78
CA VAL A 36 14.08 14.51 -14.67
C VAL A 36 12.58 14.37 -14.90
N THR A 37 11.81 15.40 -14.51
CA THR A 37 10.35 15.42 -14.69
C THR A 37 9.90 16.19 -15.93
N ASN A 38 10.80 17.01 -16.52
CA ASN A 38 10.57 17.63 -17.82
C ASN A 38 10.95 16.65 -18.92
N LEU A 39 9.98 16.13 -19.66
CA LEU A 39 10.19 15.11 -20.69
C LEU A 39 10.76 15.64 -22.02
N ASP A 40 10.94 16.95 -22.14
CA ASP A 40 11.68 17.56 -23.26
C ASP A 40 13.21 17.45 -23.08
N ASP A 41 13.66 17.19 -21.86
CA ASP A 41 15.06 16.93 -21.56
C ASP A 41 15.48 15.53 -22.04
N LYS A 42 16.79 15.34 -22.24
CA LYS A 42 17.34 14.01 -22.55
C LYS A 42 17.36 13.13 -21.30
N PHE A 43 16.95 11.88 -21.43
CA PHE A 43 17.02 10.85 -20.40
C PHE A 43 17.40 9.49 -21.02
N ASP A 44 17.97 8.61 -20.20
CA ASP A 44 18.40 7.28 -20.59
C ASP A 44 17.26 6.26 -20.57
N VAL A 45 16.29 6.43 -19.65
CA VAL A 45 15.13 5.58 -19.43
C VAL A 45 13.95 6.42 -18.96
N LEU A 46 12.74 6.03 -19.35
CA LEU A 46 11.51 6.69 -18.89
C LEU A 46 10.77 5.79 -17.90
N VAL A 47 10.48 6.29 -16.71
CA VAL A 47 9.62 5.62 -15.72
C VAL A 47 8.26 6.29 -15.68
N LEU A 48 7.21 5.49 -15.86
CA LEU A 48 5.82 5.94 -15.82
C LEU A 48 5.14 5.42 -14.56
N SER A 49 4.58 6.31 -13.76
CA SER A 49 3.69 5.92 -12.68
C SER A 49 2.31 5.54 -13.20
N GLU A 50 1.49 4.90 -12.38
CA GLU A 50 0.10 4.55 -12.72
C GLU A 50 -0.83 5.77 -12.90
N ARG A 51 -0.38 6.98 -12.58
CA ARG A 51 -1.08 8.24 -12.83
C ARG A 51 -0.70 8.90 -14.15
N SER A 52 0.23 8.32 -14.88
CA SER A 52 0.61 8.78 -16.21
C SER A 52 -0.56 8.70 -17.18
N ASP A 53 -0.57 9.56 -18.20
CA ASP A 53 -1.49 9.42 -19.33
C ASP A 53 -1.11 8.20 -20.17
N LEU A 54 -1.62 7.02 -19.78
CA LEU A 54 -1.29 5.75 -20.44
C LEU A 54 -1.65 5.77 -21.91
N GLY A 55 -2.79 6.40 -22.29
CA GLY A 55 -3.23 6.51 -23.67
C GLY A 55 -2.26 7.31 -24.55
N PHE A 56 -1.65 8.36 -23.99
CA PHE A 56 -0.63 9.15 -24.68
C PHE A 56 0.65 8.33 -24.90
N PHE A 57 1.14 7.65 -23.87
CA PHE A 57 2.42 6.93 -23.94
C PHE A 57 2.36 5.67 -24.80
N VAL A 58 1.24 4.96 -24.84
CA VAL A 58 1.03 3.80 -25.71
C VAL A 58 1.11 4.19 -27.20
N ASN A 59 0.61 5.37 -27.56
CA ASN A 59 0.55 5.83 -28.96
C ASN A 59 1.77 6.65 -29.41
N ARG A 60 2.69 6.96 -28.50
CA ARG A 60 3.88 7.78 -28.80
C ARG A 60 5.13 6.91 -28.92
N LYS A 61 5.85 7.06 -30.04
CA LYS A 61 7.20 6.46 -30.19
C LYS A 61 8.19 7.22 -29.30
N ILE A 62 8.63 6.60 -28.24
CA ILE A 62 9.69 7.09 -27.35
C ILE A 62 10.95 6.26 -27.65
N LYS A 63 12.10 6.93 -27.83
CA LYS A 63 13.35 6.26 -28.15
C LYS A 63 13.96 5.52 -26.94
N ALA A 64 13.79 6.09 -25.75
CA ALA A 64 14.27 5.47 -24.51
C ALA A 64 13.39 4.30 -24.10
N PRO A 65 13.93 3.26 -23.45
CA PRO A 65 13.14 2.19 -22.88
C PRO A 65 12.18 2.75 -21.81
N ILE A 66 10.99 2.12 -21.71
CA ILE A 66 9.95 2.52 -20.76
C ILE A 66 9.85 1.47 -19.67
N ILE A 67 9.92 1.89 -18.42
CA ILE A 67 9.55 1.10 -17.25
C ILE A 67 8.20 1.60 -16.74
N PHE A 68 7.21 0.72 -16.64
CA PHE A 68 5.90 1.04 -16.09
C PHE A 68 5.80 0.57 -14.64
N ASP A 69 5.71 1.50 -13.69
CA ASP A 69 5.56 1.21 -12.26
C ASP A 69 4.07 1.14 -11.89
N LEU A 70 3.54 -0.09 -11.88
CA LEU A 70 2.13 -0.42 -11.63
C LEU A 70 1.96 -0.95 -10.21
N VAL A 71 1.66 -0.07 -9.27
CA VAL A 71 1.55 -0.41 -7.83
C VAL A 71 0.22 -1.07 -7.49
N ASP A 72 -0.89 -0.56 -8.03
CA ASP A 72 -2.24 -1.04 -7.72
C ASP A 72 -2.69 -2.17 -8.66
N GLY A 73 -3.53 -3.08 -8.13
CA GLY A 73 -4.01 -4.29 -8.83
C GLY A 73 -5.07 -4.03 -9.92
N TYR A 74 -4.87 -3.05 -10.81
CA TYR A 74 -5.86 -2.66 -11.83
C TYR A 74 -6.20 -3.75 -12.84
N LEU A 75 -5.34 -4.77 -13.01
CA LEU A 75 -5.63 -5.91 -13.87
C LEU A 75 -6.57 -6.93 -13.22
N ALA A 76 -6.76 -6.87 -11.91
CA ALA A 76 -7.78 -7.63 -11.19
C ALA A 76 -9.15 -6.99 -11.41
N ARG A 77 -9.87 -7.44 -12.45
CA ARG A 77 -11.18 -6.86 -12.84
C ARG A 77 -12.17 -6.88 -11.66
N GLU A 78 -12.77 -5.74 -11.37
CA GLU A 78 -13.98 -5.62 -10.55
C GLU A 78 -15.20 -6.03 -11.39
N SER A 79 -16.08 -5.06 -11.71
CA SER A 79 -17.15 -5.25 -12.68
C SER A 79 -16.84 -4.51 -13.98
N LEU A 80 -17.29 -5.04 -15.11
CA LEU A 80 -17.10 -4.42 -16.42
C LEU A 80 -17.65 -2.98 -16.43
N ALA A 81 -18.80 -2.74 -15.78
CA ALA A 81 -19.43 -1.42 -15.71
C ALA A 81 -18.56 -0.41 -14.94
N LYS A 82 -17.98 -0.80 -13.79
CA LYS A 82 -17.08 0.08 -13.03
C LYS A 82 -15.78 0.36 -13.79
N ASP A 83 -15.25 -0.60 -14.49
CA ASP A 83 -14.04 -0.47 -15.29
C ASP A 83 -14.25 0.49 -16.47
N TRP A 84 -15.38 0.35 -17.20
CA TRP A 84 -15.80 1.29 -18.21
C TRP A 84 -16.00 2.70 -17.67
N PHE A 85 -16.71 2.84 -16.55
CA PHE A 85 -16.92 4.13 -15.91
C PHE A 85 -15.58 4.80 -15.54
N ARG A 86 -14.65 4.06 -14.97
CA ARG A 86 -13.32 4.57 -14.61
C ARG A 86 -12.54 5.06 -15.83
N GLY A 87 -12.48 4.24 -16.89
CA GLY A 87 -11.77 4.59 -18.13
C GLY A 87 -12.39 5.81 -18.82
N THR A 88 -13.70 5.81 -19.02
CA THR A 88 -14.44 6.92 -19.63
C THR A 88 -14.28 8.21 -18.82
N SER A 89 -14.46 8.14 -17.49
CA SER A 89 -14.31 9.32 -16.63
C SER A 89 -12.91 9.91 -16.71
N LYS A 90 -11.86 9.09 -16.76
CA LYS A 90 -10.48 9.56 -16.92
C LYS A 90 -10.22 10.21 -18.27
N VAL A 91 -10.84 9.71 -19.35
CA VAL A 91 -10.75 10.33 -20.69
C VAL A 91 -11.50 11.68 -20.69
N VAL A 92 -12.72 11.73 -20.20
CA VAL A 92 -13.53 12.96 -20.12
C VAL A 92 -12.84 14.04 -19.27
N THR A 93 -12.19 13.64 -18.18
CA THR A 93 -11.45 14.55 -17.30
C THR A 93 -10.02 14.83 -17.76
N ARG A 94 -9.64 14.40 -18.97
CA ARG A 94 -8.31 14.60 -19.58
C ARG A 94 -7.14 14.02 -18.78
N GLN A 95 -7.40 13.01 -17.98
CA GLN A 95 -6.34 12.22 -17.30
C GLN A 95 -5.77 11.14 -18.22
N LEU A 96 -6.53 10.74 -19.25
CA LEU A 96 -6.11 9.79 -20.27
C LEU A 96 -6.46 10.33 -21.66
N SER A 97 -5.54 10.17 -22.59
CA SER A 97 -5.71 10.43 -24.01
C SER A 97 -6.31 9.22 -24.71
N GLY A 98 -7.08 9.46 -25.78
CA GLY A 98 -7.67 8.43 -26.61
C GLY A 98 -9.18 8.30 -26.47
N LEU A 99 -9.75 7.22 -27.04
CA LEU A 99 -11.18 6.95 -26.99
C LEU A 99 -11.58 6.33 -25.65
N PRO A 100 -12.81 6.62 -25.15
CA PRO A 100 -13.38 5.97 -23.98
C PRO A 100 -13.39 4.45 -24.15
N ARG A 101 -12.85 3.74 -23.13
CA ARG A 101 -12.79 2.28 -23.07
C ARG A 101 -12.56 1.85 -21.62
N PRO A 102 -12.65 0.54 -21.25
CA PRO A 102 -12.34 0.07 -19.92
C PRO A 102 -10.93 0.49 -19.49
N PHE A 103 -10.78 0.94 -18.24
CA PHE A 103 -9.47 1.37 -17.74
C PHE A 103 -8.42 0.24 -17.75
N THR A 104 -8.87 -0.98 -17.49
CA THR A 104 -8.01 -2.19 -17.57
C THR A 104 -7.34 -2.33 -18.94
N GLN A 105 -7.99 -1.94 -20.05
CA GLN A 105 -7.40 -1.99 -21.38
C GLN A 105 -6.24 -0.98 -21.54
N PHE A 106 -6.36 0.23 -20.99
CA PHE A 106 -5.24 1.18 -20.97
C PHE A 106 -4.02 0.61 -20.22
N VAL A 107 -4.27 -0.06 -19.09
CA VAL A 107 -3.22 -0.70 -18.30
C VAL A 107 -2.59 -1.87 -19.06
N GLN A 108 -3.39 -2.72 -19.71
CA GLN A 108 -2.92 -3.85 -20.52
C GLN A 108 -2.01 -3.38 -21.66
N ASP A 109 -2.48 -2.38 -22.42
CA ASP A 109 -1.71 -1.82 -23.55
C ASP A 109 -0.38 -1.23 -23.05
N MET A 110 -0.39 -0.56 -21.88
CA MET A 110 0.85 -0.03 -21.31
C MET A 110 1.80 -1.16 -20.85
N CYS A 111 1.28 -2.23 -20.28
CA CYS A 111 2.08 -3.42 -19.94
C CYS A 111 2.70 -4.08 -21.17
N ILE A 112 2.00 -4.09 -22.32
CA ILE A 112 2.51 -4.62 -23.59
C ILE A 112 3.60 -3.69 -24.19
N THR A 113 3.40 -2.37 -24.06
CA THR A 113 4.28 -1.35 -24.65
C THR A 113 5.57 -1.15 -23.85
N ALA A 114 5.52 -1.30 -22.54
CA ALA A 114 6.65 -1.07 -21.65
C ALA A 114 7.76 -2.13 -21.87
N SER A 115 9.01 -1.69 -21.79
CA SER A 115 10.20 -2.58 -21.83
C SER A 115 10.29 -3.45 -20.58
N ALA A 116 9.82 -2.93 -19.43
CA ALA A 116 9.63 -3.68 -18.19
C ALA A 116 8.44 -3.13 -17.41
N VAL A 117 7.80 -3.99 -16.61
CA VAL A 117 6.75 -3.60 -15.67
C VAL A 117 7.20 -3.94 -14.26
N ILE A 118 7.11 -2.95 -13.35
CA ILE A 118 7.34 -3.15 -11.94
C ILE A 118 5.97 -3.22 -11.25
N CYS A 119 5.80 -4.19 -10.36
CA CYS A 119 4.60 -4.32 -9.53
C CYS A 119 4.99 -4.55 -8.07
N SER A 120 4.01 -4.56 -7.17
CA SER A 120 4.27 -4.58 -5.74
C SER A 120 4.05 -5.95 -5.09
N SER A 121 3.54 -6.95 -5.81
CA SER A 121 3.37 -8.30 -5.24
C SER A 121 3.48 -9.41 -6.30
N PRO A 122 3.85 -10.64 -5.90
CA PRO A 122 3.83 -11.80 -6.80
C PRO A 122 2.45 -12.04 -7.41
N GLU A 123 1.39 -11.83 -6.65
CA GLU A 123 0.00 -12.02 -7.09
C GLU A 123 -0.38 -11.04 -8.22
N GLN A 124 0.16 -9.81 -8.17
CA GLN A 124 0.03 -8.86 -9.28
C GLN A 124 0.89 -9.27 -10.47
N SER A 125 2.11 -9.76 -10.21
CA SER A 125 3.02 -10.23 -11.27
C SER A 125 2.39 -11.31 -12.13
N GLU A 126 1.63 -12.25 -11.54
CA GLU A 126 0.91 -13.29 -12.29
C GLU A 126 -0.13 -12.72 -13.27
N LEU A 127 -0.81 -11.65 -12.90
CA LEU A 127 -1.76 -10.96 -13.79
C LEU A 127 -1.04 -10.21 -14.89
N ILE A 128 0.06 -9.53 -14.59
CA ILE A 128 0.84 -8.71 -15.50
C ILE A 128 1.60 -9.59 -16.52
N SER A 129 2.08 -10.76 -16.11
CA SER A 129 2.85 -11.68 -16.95
C SER A 129 2.07 -12.23 -18.15
N LYS A 130 0.75 -12.06 -18.16
CA LYS A 130 -0.11 -12.33 -19.33
C LYS A 130 0.08 -11.28 -20.44
N HIS A 131 0.64 -10.11 -20.13
CA HIS A 131 0.78 -8.97 -21.02
C HIS A 131 2.22 -8.51 -21.21
N SER A 132 3.12 -8.80 -20.27
CA SER A 132 4.55 -8.46 -20.33
C SER A 132 5.40 -9.65 -19.92
N LYS A 133 6.54 -9.85 -20.59
CA LYS A 133 7.51 -10.91 -20.25
C LYS A 133 8.57 -10.45 -19.24
N ASN A 134 8.76 -9.14 -19.10
CA ASN A 134 9.75 -8.54 -18.22
C ASN A 134 9.03 -7.88 -17.03
N VAL A 135 8.82 -8.65 -15.97
CA VAL A 135 8.04 -8.21 -14.79
C VAL A 135 8.88 -8.36 -13.53
N HIS A 136 8.96 -7.29 -12.76
CA HIS A 136 9.73 -7.23 -11.51
C HIS A 136 8.82 -6.94 -10.33
N VAL A 137 8.99 -7.69 -9.24
CA VAL A 137 8.25 -7.48 -7.98
C VAL A 137 9.10 -6.68 -7.01
N ILE A 138 8.72 -5.42 -6.79
CA ILE A 138 9.44 -4.49 -5.91
C ILE A 138 8.43 -3.81 -4.97
N LEU A 139 8.55 -4.10 -3.68
CA LEU A 139 7.76 -3.45 -2.62
C LEU A 139 8.24 -2.01 -2.36
N ASP A 140 7.44 -1.24 -1.65
CA ASP A 140 7.82 0.09 -1.19
C ASP A 140 8.98 0.01 -0.19
N SER A 141 9.89 0.97 -0.24
CA SER A 141 10.82 1.19 0.85
C SER A 141 10.12 1.82 2.06
N HIS A 142 10.43 1.32 3.23
CA HIS A 142 9.98 1.89 4.49
C HIS A 142 11.14 2.49 5.29
N ASP A 143 12.17 3.00 4.61
CA ASP A 143 13.37 3.58 5.22
C ASP A 143 13.05 4.79 6.13
N GLU A 144 11.99 5.52 5.81
CA GLU A 144 11.50 6.65 6.60
C GLU A 144 10.88 6.25 7.94
N ILE A 145 10.49 4.98 8.11
CA ILE A 145 9.90 4.46 9.33
C ILE A 145 11.01 3.89 10.23
N PRO A 146 11.12 4.30 11.49
CA PRO A 146 12.13 3.75 12.40
C PRO A 146 11.81 2.31 12.78
N TRP A 147 12.84 1.56 13.18
CA TRP A 147 12.69 0.32 13.90
C TRP A 147 12.36 0.62 15.36
N LEU A 148 11.28 0.02 15.86
CA LEU A 148 10.95 0.03 17.28
C LEU A 148 11.18 -1.37 17.86
N GLU A 149 11.36 -1.42 19.18
CA GLU A 149 11.36 -2.66 19.97
C GLU A 149 9.97 -2.88 20.57
N PHE A 150 9.62 -4.15 20.77
CA PHE A 150 8.34 -4.51 21.39
C PHE A 150 8.30 -3.99 22.83
N GLN A 151 7.29 -3.20 23.14
CA GLN A 151 7.08 -2.61 24.47
C GLN A 151 6.19 -3.52 25.33
N GLY A 152 6.54 -4.80 25.41
CA GLY A 152 5.76 -5.80 26.16
C GLY A 152 6.14 -5.91 27.63
N ASN A 153 7.23 -5.31 28.05
CA ASN A 153 7.75 -5.48 29.41
C ASN A 153 7.15 -4.48 30.38
N GLY A 154 6.14 -4.89 31.16
CA GLY A 154 5.62 -4.14 32.28
C GLY A 154 4.16 -3.74 32.22
N ASP A 155 3.77 -2.80 33.08
CA ASP A 155 2.38 -2.32 33.20
C ASP A 155 1.89 -1.55 31.95
N GLU A 156 2.81 -1.03 31.13
CA GLU A 156 2.46 -0.30 29.91
C GLU A 156 1.71 -1.16 28.88
N PHE A 157 2.09 -2.43 28.70
CA PHE A 157 1.37 -3.35 27.81
C PHE A 157 -0.06 -3.61 28.33
N LYS A 158 -0.25 -3.74 29.64
CA LYS A 158 -1.54 -3.99 30.27
C LYS A 158 -2.44 -2.76 30.26
N THR A 159 -1.87 -1.57 30.33
CA THR A 159 -2.63 -0.30 30.36
C THR A 159 -2.95 0.25 28.99
N ASN A 160 -2.14 -0.10 27.97
CA ASN A 160 -2.35 0.35 26.61
C ASN A 160 -3.46 -0.45 25.92
N ARG A 161 -4.64 0.17 25.77
CA ARG A 161 -5.85 -0.49 25.25
C ARG A 161 -6.17 -0.16 23.81
N ASN A 162 -5.40 0.72 23.15
CA ASN A 162 -5.72 1.18 21.80
C ASN A 162 -5.26 0.18 20.74
N LEU A 163 -6.06 0.05 19.69
CA LEU A 163 -5.67 -0.52 18.40
C LEU A 163 -5.23 0.60 17.46
N LEU A 164 -4.29 0.31 16.59
CA LEU A 164 -3.86 1.22 15.53
C LEU A 164 -4.41 0.76 14.18
N TRP A 165 -4.99 1.68 13.45
CA TRP A 165 -5.28 1.53 12.03
C TRP A 165 -4.56 2.65 11.25
N GLU A 166 -3.82 2.27 10.20
CA GLU A 166 -3.12 3.20 9.29
C GLU A 166 -3.56 2.93 7.87
N GLY A 167 -3.69 3.98 7.06
CA GLY A 167 -3.98 3.84 5.62
C GLY A 167 -4.71 5.03 5.03
N LEU A 168 -5.08 4.91 3.77
CA LEU A 168 -5.87 5.94 3.08
C LEU A 168 -7.36 5.84 3.47
N PRO A 169 -8.09 6.95 3.61
CA PRO A 169 -9.51 6.96 3.99
C PRO A 169 -10.39 6.08 3.10
N VAL A 170 -10.07 5.98 1.80
CA VAL A 170 -10.80 5.13 0.85
C VAL A 170 -10.71 3.63 1.15
N THR A 171 -9.81 3.21 2.06
CA THR A 171 -9.66 1.81 2.49
C THR A 171 -10.38 1.49 3.80
N LEU A 172 -11.00 2.48 4.45
CA LEU A 172 -11.75 2.32 5.72
C LEU A 172 -12.96 1.38 5.60
N GLY A 173 -13.42 1.10 4.37
CA GLY A 173 -14.54 0.17 4.16
C GLY A 173 -14.37 -1.21 4.80
N GLY A 174 -13.13 -1.66 4.99
CA GLY A 174 -12.81 -2.91 5.71
C GLY A 174 -13.23 -2.89 7.19
N ILE A 175 -13.21 -1.72 7.83
CA ILE A 175 -13.62 -1.55 9.23
C ILE A 175 -15.10 -1.92 9.45
N LYS A 176 -15.96 -1.65 8.45
CA LYS A 176 -17.39 -1.99 8.54
C LYS A 176 -17.61 -3.48 8.82
N ASN A 177 -16.79 -4.34 8.23
CA ASN A 177 -16.89 -5.78 8.40
C ASN A 177 -16.44 -6.23 9.80
N LEU A 178 -15.68 -5.40 10.51
CA LEU A 178 -15.20 -5.67 11.87
C LEU A 178 -16.04 -5.02 12.96
N SER A 179 -17.13 -4.35 12.64
CA SER A 179 -17.89 -3.58 13.63
C SER A 179 -18.29 -4.43 14.85
N GLN A 180 -18.74 -5.67 14.67
CA GLN A 180 -19.14 -6.55 15.78
C GLN A 180 -17.94 -6.99 16.66
N PRO A 181 -16.84 -7.55 16.13
CA PRO A 181 -15.63 -7.83 16.90
C PRO A 181 -15.09 -6.60 17.65
N LEU A 182 -15.06 -5.44 17.02
CA LEU A 182 -14.56 -4.21 17.64
C LEU A 182 -15.48 -3.68 18.74
N ILE A 183 -16.81 -3.76 18.59
CA ILE A 183 -17.78 -3.40 19.63
C ILE A 183 -17.64 -4.35 20.82
N HIS A 184 -17.46 -5.64 20.60
CA HIS A 184 -17.21 -6.59 21.67
C HIS A 184 -15.93 -6.27 22.42
N GLU A 185 -14.83 -6.06 21.69
CA GLU A 185 -13.52 -5.69 22.24
C GLU A 185 -13.56 -4.39 23.06
N ASN A 186 -14.29 -3.39 22.57
CA ASN A 186 -14.49 -2.13 23.31
C ASN A 186 -15.27 -2.34 24.61
N ARG A 187 -16.35 -3.15 24.60
CA ARG A 187 -17.18 -3.42 25.78
C ARG A 187 -16.45 -4.19 26.88
N GLU A 188 -15.70 -5.23 26.48
CA GLU A 188 -15.03 -6.13 27.42
C GLU A 188 -13.74 -5.54 27.97
N TYR A 189 -12.99 -4.79 27.15
CA TYR A 189 -11.64 -4.35 27.50
C TYR A 189 -11.45 -2.82 27.47
N GLY A 190 -12.47 -2.06 27.08
CA GLY A 190 -12.37 -0.61 26.92
C GLY A 190 -11.43 -0.19 25.79
N THR A 191 -11.33 -1.03 24.75
CA THR A 191 -10.41 -0.82 23.63
C THR A 191 -10.86 0.33 22.74
N GLY A 192 -9.99 1.35 22.58
CA GLY A 192 -10.16 2.43 21.61
C GLY A 192 -9.42 2.15 20.28
N ILE A 193 -9.62 3.01 19.29
CA ILE A 193 -8.91 2.90 17.99
C ILE A 193 -8.32 4.25 17.61
N LYS A 194 -7.00 4.25 17.29
CA LYS A 194 -6.30 5.37 16.68
C LYS A 194 -6.27 5.18 15.17
N PHE A 195 -6.86 6.13 14.43
CA PHE A 195 -6.83 6.16 12.97
C PHE A 195 -5.81 7.18 12.49
N VAL A 196 -4.67 6.71 11.99
CA VAL A 196 -3.62 7.57 11.40
C VAL A 196 -3.84 7.62 9.89
N THR A 197 -4.43 8.73 9.41
CA THR A 197 -4.87 8.88 8.01
C THR A 197 -5.07 10.35 7.64
N ASP A 198 -5.43 10.61 6.38
CA ASP A 198 -5.81 11.96 5.94
C ASP A 198 -7.16 12.39 6.55
N GLN A 199 -7.26 13.65 6.96
CA GLN A 199 -8.49 14.22 7.54
C GLN A 199 -9.63 14.35 6.53
N GLU A 200 -9.25 14.51 5.25
CA GLU A 200 -10.15 14.65 4.11
C GLU A 200 -9.71 13.74 2.97
N TYR A 201 -10.66 13.37 2.11
CA TYR A 201 -10.38 12.60 0.91
C TYR A 201 -11.35 12.97 -0.22
N TYR A 202 -11.03 12.57 -1.44
CA TYR A 202 -11.90 12.77 -2.60
C TYR A 202 -12.61 11.48 -2.97
N ARG A 203 -13.94 11.56 -3.19
CA ARG A 203 -14.78 10.39 -3.50
C ARG A 203 -14.63 9.91 -4.94
N LEU A 204 -14.27 10.80 -5.87
CA LEU A 204 -14.21 10.48 -7.29
C LEU A 204 -12.85 10.86 -7.88
N LEU A 205 -12.19 9.92 -8.56
CA LEU A 205 -10.93 10.08 -9.30
C LEU A 205 -9.79 10.75 -8.52
N GLY A 206 -9.85 10.73 -7.18
CA GLY A 206 -8.84 11.32 -6.30
C GLY A 206 -8.78 12.86 -6.30
N GLN A 207 -9.77 13.55 -6.88
CA GLN A 207 -9.76 15.03 -6.98
C GLN A 207 -11.15 15.69 -6.96
N TYR A 208 -12.23 14.90 -7.00
CA TYR A 208 -13.58 15.44 -7.03
C TYR A 208 -14.36 15.03 -5.78
N PHE A 209 -15.26 15.91 -5.32
CA PHE A 209 -16.14 15.73 -4.19
C PHE A 209 -15.39 15.43 -2.87
N PRO A 210 -14.81 16.46 -2.25
CA PRO A 210 -14.13 16.33 -0.95
C PRO A 210 -15.09 15.79 0.11
N ALA A 211 -14.58 14.96 1.00
CA ALA A 211 -15.34 14.35 2.08
C ALA A 211 -14.48 14.25 3.34
N SER A 212 -15.13 14.38 4.49
CA SER A 212 -14.48 14.27 5.80
C SER A 212 -14.32 12.82 6.22
N THR A 213 -13.11 12.45 6.61
CA THR A 213 -12.79 11.14 7.18
C THR A 213 -13.47 10.93 8.54
N GLY A 214 -13.56 11.97 9.36
CA GLY A 214 -14.28 11.89 10.66
C GLY A 214 -15.75 11.54 10.49
N LYS A 215 -16.45 12.16 9.51
CA LYS A 215 -17.84 11.79 9.21
C LYS A 215 -17.97 10.34 8.71
N LEU A 216 -16.99 9.89 7.92
CA LEU A 216 -16.98 8.49 7.45
C LEU A 216 -16.81 7.53 8.63
N LEU A 217 -15.89 7.78 9.54
CA LEU A 217 -15.67 6.95 10.74
C LEU A 217 -16.90 6.91 11.63
N SER A 218 -17.54 8.05 11.89
CA SER A 218 -18.79 8.10 12.67
C SER A 218 -19.90 7.23 12.06
N ASN A 219 -20.02 7.23 10.72
CA ASN A 219 -20.99 6.39 10.01
C ASN A 219 -20.64 4.90 10.04
N LEU A 220 -19.33 4.54 10.06
CA LEU A 220 -18.89 3.14 10.06
C LEU A 220 -18.97 2.50 11.45
N LEU A 221 -18.64 3.26 12.49
CA LEU A 221 -18.48 2.77 13.86
C LEU A 221 -19.65 3.09 14.78
N GLY A 222 -20.55 4.01 14.39
CA GLY A 222 -21.69 4.41 15.20
C GLY A 222 -21.26 4.90 16.59
N PRO A 223 -21.86 4.38 17.70
CA PRO A 223 -21.54 4.81 19.07
C PRO A 223 -20.05 4.64 19.44
N MET A 224 -19.37 3.60 18.92
CA MET A 224 -17.96 3.34 19.18
C MET A 224 -17.04 4.44 18.62
N SER A 225 -17.54 5.31 17.75
CA SER A 225 -16.76 6.46 17.24
C SER A 225 -16.29 7.42 18.33
N ARG A 226 -16.92 7.39 19.52
CA ARG A 226 -16.51 8.21 20.70
C ARG A 226 -15.19 7.75 21.29
N ASP A 227 -14.86 6.48 21.12
CA ASP A 227 -13.62 5.85 21.62
C ASP A 227 -12.56 5.77 20.51
N THR A 228 -12.66 6.66 19.50
CA THR A 228 -11.72 6.73 18.39
C THR A 228 -11.03 8.07 18.31
N GLU A 229 -9.78 8.05 17.89
CA GLU A 229 -8.97 9.23 17.66
C GLU A 229 -8.56 9.29 16.18
N LEU A 230 -8.86 10.41 15.52
CA LEU A 230 -8.46 10.66 14.11
C LEU A 230 -7.23 11.55 14.08
N ILE A 231 -6.11 11.01 13.62
CA ILE A 231 -4.79 11.63 13.64
C ILE A 231 -4.31 11.81 12.19
N SER A 232 -3.84 13.02 11.87
CA SER A 232 -3.28 13.31 10.55
C SER A 232 -2.04 12.48 10.27
N TRP A 233 -1.97 11.88 9.08
CA TRP A 233 -0.85 11.03 8.70
C TRP A 233 0.45 11.83 8.51
N ASN A 234 1.45 11.49 9.25
CA ASN A 234 2.88 11.74 9.05
C ASN A 234 3.68 10.70 9.84
N VAL A 235 4.98 10.62 9.61
CA VAL A 235 5.83 9.60 10.26
C VAL A 235 5.85 9.77 11.78
N GLU A 236 5.93 11.00 12.29
CA GLU A 236 5.98 11.30 13.72
C GLU A 236 4.69 10.86 14.42
N ASN A 237 3.54 11.24 13.87
CA ASN A 237 2.23 10.86 14.39
C ASN A 237 2.00 9.34 14.32
N LEU A 238 2.48 8.69 13.26
CA LEU A 238 2.39 7.23 13.13
C LEU A 238 3.23 6.53 14.21
N VAL A 239 4.47 6.97 14.41
CA VAL A 239 5.37 6.41 15.42
C VAL A 239 4.85 6.63 16.83
N SER A 240 4.38 7.84 17.16
CA SER A 240 3.81 8.14 18.49
C SER A 240 2.52 7.36 18.73
N SER A 241 1.65 7.24 17.71
CA SER A 241 0.44 6.41 17.80
C SER A 241 0.75 4.94 17.99
N ALA A 242 1.80 4.42 17.31
CA ALA A 242 2.25 3.04 17.47
C ALA A 242 2.70 2.75 18.91
N LYS A 243 3.49 3.63 19.51
CA LYS A 243 3.94 3.50 20.91
C LYS A 243 2.77 3.53 21.92
N LEU A 244 1.66 4.15 21.57
CA LEU A 244 0.44 4.26 22.39
C LEU A 244 -0.63 3.25 21.96
N SER A 245 -0.28 2.22 21.20
CA SER A 245 -1.19 1.17 20.75
C SER A 245 -0.67 -0.20 21.13
N ARG A 246 -1.58 -1.08 21.59
CA ARG A 246 -1.25 -2.47 21.93
C ARG A 246 -0.99 -3.31 20.68
N ALA A 247 -1.75 -3.05 19.63
CA ALA A 247 -1.71 -3.83 18.40
C ALA A 247 -2.18 -3.00 17.21
N ALA A 248 -1.96 -3.51 16.00
CA ALA A 248 -2.51 -2.94 14.78
C ALA A 248 -3.54 -3.88 14.12
N ILE A 249 -4.48 -3.28 13.40
CA ILE A 249 -5.46 -3.99 12.59
C ILE A 249 -5.43 -3.51 11.14
N ILE A 250 -5.47 -4.45 10.20
CA ILE A 250 -5.52 -4.14 8.76
C ILE A 250 -6.71 -4.89 8.13
N PRO A 251 -7.93 -4.46 8.40
CA PRO A 251 -9.10 -5.02 7.74
C PRO A 251 -9.16 -4.55 6.29
N VAL A 252 -9.48 -5.48 5.39
CA VAL A 252 -9.61 -5.24 3.95
C VAL A 252 -11.00 -5.65 3.49
N MET A 253 -11.60 -4.86 2.62
CA MET A 253 -12.85 -5.24 1.94
C MET A 253 -12.52 -6.28 0.86
N LEU A 254 -12.64 -7.57 1.20
CA LEU A 254 -12.26 -8.69 0.31
C LEU A 254 -13.06 -8.72 -1.00
N SER A 255 -14.27 -8.17 -1.02
CA SER A 255 -15.08 -8.03 -2.24
C SER A 255 -14.56 -6.95 -3.21
N ASN A 256 -13.72 -6.02 -2.74
CA ASN A 256 -13.09 -5.02 -3.57
C ASN A 256 -11.77 -5.55 -4.14
N LYS A 257 -11.77 -5.93 -5.42
CA LYS A 257 -10.60 -6.55 -6.06
C LYS A 257 -9.34 -5.69 -6.02
N LEU A 258 -9.46 -4.36 -6.12
CA LEU A 258 -8.29 -3.47 -6.00
C LEU A 258 -7.66 -3.54 -4.61
N GLN A 259 -8.48 -3.64 -3.55
CA GLN A 259 -7.97 -3.78 -2.18
C GLN A 259 -7.47 -5.22 -1.92
N TYR A 260 -8.14 -6.21 -2.48
CA TYR A 260 -7.79 -7.63 -2.31
C TYR A 260 -6.40 -7.98 -2.85
N PHE A 261 -5.98 -7.34 -3.96
CA PHE A 261 -4.67 -7.53 -4.59
C PHE A 261 -3.60 -6.53 -4.13
N LYS A 262 -3.86 -5.74 -3.08
CA LYS A 262 -2.83 -4.84 -2.54
C LYS A 262 -1.68 -5.62 -1.90
N PRO A 263 -0.45 -5.08 -2.03
CA PRO A 263 0.74 -5.66 -1.39
C PRO A 263 0.69 -5.53 0.14
N GLU A 264 1.58 -6.22 0.78
CA GLU A 264 1.76 -6.26 2.22
C GLU A 264 2.38 -5.01 2.85
N ASN A 265 2.62 -3.93 2.14
CA ASN A 265 3.35 -2.73 2.61
C ASN A 265 2.91 -2.23 3.99
N ARG A 266 1.60 -2.18 4.27
CA ARG A 266 1.07 -1.74 5.57
C ARG A 266 1.47 -2.69 6.72
N LEU A 267 1.43 -3.99 6.48
CA LEU A 267 1.85 -5.00 7.45
C LEU A 267 3.34 -4.83 7.80
N LEU A 268 4.18 -4.62 6.77
CA LEU A 268 5.62 -4.42 6.97
C LEU A 268 5.92 -3.16 7.79
N ILE A 269 5.15 -2.08 7.62
CA ILE A 269 5.24 -0.88 8.44
C ILE A 269 4.90 -1.20 9.91
N MET A 270 3.81 -1.91 10.18
CA MET A 270 3.39 -2.26 11.54
C MET A 270 4.42 -3.15 12.24
N TRP A 271 4.97 -4.13 11.53
CA TRP A 271 6.03 -4.98 12.06
C TRP A 271 7.32 -4.22 12.36
N LYS A 272 7.69 -3.24 11.51
CA LYS A 272 8.83 -2.35 11.75
C LYS A 272 8.63 -1.48 12.99
N LEU A 273 7.38 -1.12 13.28
CA LEU A 273 6.97 -0.39 14.48
C LEU A 273 6.73 -1.30 15.69
N ALA A 274 7.13 -2.57 15.60
CA ALA A 274 6.98 -3.57 16.67
C ALA A 274 5.53 -3.75 17.17
N LEU A 275 4.53 -3.62 16.27
CA LEU A 275 3.14 -3.85 16.58
C LEU A 275 2.70 -5.26 16.18
N PRO A 276 2.20 -6.08 17.11
CA PRO A 276 1.48 -7.29 16.76
C PRO A 276 0.27 -6.90 15.91
N THR A 277 0.09 -7.56 14.76
CA THR A 277 -0.83 -7.08 13.74
C THR A 277 -1.73 -8.20 13.25
N ILE A 278 -3.04 -7.97 13.23
CA ILE A 278 -4.02 -8.89 12.63
C ILE A 278 -4.54 -8.28 11.31
N VAL A 279 -4.67 -9.13 10.30
CA VAL A 279 -4.99 -8.73 8.93
C VAL A 279 -6.11 -9.59 8.32
N SER A 280 -6.83 -9.04 7.35
CA SER A 280 -7.78 -9.83 6.54
C SER A 280 -7.04 -10.82 5.61
N ALA A 281 -7.72 -11.91 5.25
CA ALA A 281 -7.21 -12.97 4.37
C ALA A 281 -7.08 -12.51 2.91
N THR A 282 -6.16 -11.60 2.62
CA THR A 282 -5.75 -11.30 1.24
C THR A 282 -4.65 -12.24 0.78
N PRO A 283 -4.44 -12.45 -0.54
CA PRO A 283 -3.37 -13.32 -1.03
C PRO A 283 -1.99 -12.94 -0.50
N SER A 284 -1.64 -11.65 -0.53
CA SER A 284 -0.34 -11.15 -0.06
C SER A 284 -0.14 -11.37 1.45
N TYR A 285 -1.15 -11.06 2.28
CA TYR A 285 -1.06 -11.29 3.72
C TYR A 285 -1.01 -12.78 4.07
N THR A 286 -1.80 -13.61 3.39
CA THR A 286 -1.75 -15.07 3.59
C THR A 286 -0.39 -15.64 3.23
N ARG A 287 0.20 -15.22 2.12
CA ARG A 287 1.55 -15.62 1.71
C ARG A 287 2.60 -15.23 2.76
N VAL A 288 2.57 -13.98 3.21
CA VAL A 288 3.53 -13.47 4.21
C VAL A 288 3.34 -14.14 5.57
N SER A 289 2.10 -14.37 5.99
CA SER A 289 1.77 -15.15 7.20
C SER A 289 2.40 -16.53 7.16
N ASN A 290 2.24 -17.24 6.03
CA ASN A 290 2.82 -18.58 5.85
C ASN A 290 4.36 -18.58 5.88
N ILE A 291 5.00 -17.59 5.22
CA ILE A 291 6.47 -17.49 5.16
C ILE A 291 7.06 -17.12 6.52
N SER A 292 6.45 -16.17 7.24
CA SER A 292 6.90 -15.75 8.56
C SER A 292 6.55 -16.74 9.68
N GLY A 293 5.63 -17.67 9.41
CA GLY A 293 5.08 -18.55 10.43
C GLY A 293 4.20 -17.84 11.46
N SER A 294 3.71 -16.62 11.13
CA SER A 294 2.88 -15.80 12.03
C SER A 294 1.41 -16.05 11.80
N ASP A 295 0.65 -16.37 12.82
CA ASP A 295 -0.80 -16.58 12.73
C ASP A 295 -1.57 -15.25 12.83
N ILE A 296 -1.45 -14.43 11.78
CA ILE A 296 -2.00 -13.06 11.73
C ILE A 296 -3.27 -12.93 10.88
N VAL A 297 -3.60 -13.92 10.06
CA VAL A 297 -4.68 -13.81 9.07
C VAL A 297 -6.02 -14.19 9.68
N SER A 298 -7.03 -13.36 9.47
CA SER A 298 -8.42 -13.61 9.84
C SER A 298 -9.32 -13.60 8.61
N LYS A 299 -10.16 -14.62 8.47
CA LYS A 299 -11.06 -14.83 7.32
C LYS A 299 -12.45 -14.28 7.57
N ASP A 300 -12.91 -14.34 8.82
CA ASP A 300 -14.25 -13.95 9.23
C ASP A 300 -14.27 -13.27 10.61
N ASN A 301 -15.47 -12.86 11.05
CA ASN A 301 -15.64 -12.15 12.32
C ASN A 301 -15.31 -13.02 13.55
N SER A 302 -15.46 -14.33 13.47
CA SER A 302 -15.13 -15.24 14.57
C SER A 302 -13.62 -15.30 14.78
N GLU A 303 -12.85 -15.49 13.70
CA GLU A 303 -11.39 -15.50 13.75
C GLU A 303 -10.84 -14.11 14.15
N TRP A 304 -11.49 -13.02 13.73
CA TRP A 304 -11.12 -11.68 14.18
C TRP A 304 -11.32 -11.49 15.69
N ALA A 305 -12.48 -11.91 16.24
CA ALA A 305 -12.76 -11.80 17.67
C ALA A 305 -11.77 -12.62 18.50
N GLU A 306 -11.50 -13.87 18.07
CA GLU A 306 -10.54 -14.77 18.72
C GLU A 306 -9.15 -14.12 18.76
N LYS A 307 -8.63 -13.67 17.60
CA LYS A 307 -7.29 -13.10 17.52
C LYS A 307 -7.15 -11.76 18.26
N LEU A 308 -8.20 -10.92 18.26
CA LEU A 308 -8.19 -9.70 19.08
C LEU A 308 -8.09 -10.02 20.58
N THR A 309 -8.80 -11.07 21.04
CA THR A 309 -8.68 -11.55 22.42
C THR A 309 -7.28 -12.11 22.70
N LEU A 310 -6.69 -12.89 21.80
CA LEU A 310 -5.33 -13.42 21.95
C LEU A 310 -4.26 -12.30 22.06
N LEU A 311 -4.48 -11.13 21.46
CA LEU A 311 -3.58 -9.98 21.58
C LEU A 311 -3.48 -9.41 23.00
N HIS A 312 -4.33 -9.83 23.96
CA HIS A 312 -4.17 -9.52 25.38
C HIS A 312 -3.12 -10.41 26.07
N ASN A 313 -2.73 -11.52 25.43
CA ASN A 313 -1.61 -12.35 25.89
C ASN A 313 -0.30 -11.77 25.39
N GLN A 314 0.56 -11.37 26.31
CA GLN A 314 1.84 -10.74 26.02
C GLN A 314 2.77 -11.65 25.20
N ASP A 315 2.89 -12.94 25.58
CA ASP A 315 3.78 -13.88 24.89
C ASP A 315 3.34 -14.10 23.43
N TYR A 316 2.02 -14.18 23.19
CA TYR A 316 1.47 -14.27 21.83
C TYR A 316 1.78 -13.00 21.02
N ALA A 317 1.57 -11.83 21.61
CA ALA A 317 1.84 -10.55 20.96
C ALA A 317 3.34 -10.39 20.60
N GLU A 318 4.22 -10.76 21.53
CA GLU A 318 5.68 -10.71 21.33
C GLU A 318 6.14 -11.69 20.25
N ASP A 319 5.60 -12.93 20.21
CA ASP A 319 5.92 -13.90 19.16
C ASP A 319 5.52 -13.40 17.77
N LEU A 320 4.34 -12.76 17.63
CA LEU A 320 3.92 -12.15 16.36
C LEU A 320 4.88 -11.05 15.89
N VAL A 321 5.31 -10.17 16.80
CA VAL A 321 6.26 -9.10 16.48
C VAL A 321 7.62 -9.67 16.09
N ARG A 322 8.15 -10.60 16.88
CA ARG A 322 9.45 -11.25 16.61
C ARG A 322 9.47 -11.88 15.23
N ARG A 323 8.47 -12.72 14.89
CA ARG A 323 8.37 -13.36 13.58
C ARG A 323 8.24 -12.35 12.44
N GLY A 324 7.45 -11.30 12.64
CA GLY A 324 7.28 -10.22 11.66
C GLY A 324 8.59 -9.45 11.42
N GLN A 325 9.32 -9.11 12.48
CA GLN A 325 10.61 -8.42 12.37
C GLN A 325 11.69 -9.30 11.77
N ASP A 326 11.72 -10.60 12.08
CA ASP A 326 12.65 -11.54 11.47
C ASP A 326 12.37 -11.71 9.96
N TYR A 327 11.09 -11.73 9.57
CA TYR A 327 10.72 -11.69 8.15
C TYR A 327 11.25 -10.43 7.46
N LEU A 328 11.12 -9.25 8.07
CA LEU A 328 11.62 -8.00 7.52
C LEU A 328 13.14 -8.01 7.34
N LYS A 329 13.89 -8.46 8.35
CA LYS A 329 15.36 -8.54 8.32
C LYS A 329 15.86 -9.47 7.21
N THR A 330 15.07 -10.50 6.87
CA THR A 330 15.47 -11.49 5.86
C THR A 330 15.00 -11.13 4.47
N ASN A 331 13.81 -10.53 4.32
CA ASN A 331 13.13 -10.42 3.01
C ASN A 331 12.92 -8.99 2.53
N HIS A 332 13.08 -7.97 3.40
CA HIS A 332 12.72 -6.59 3.09
C HIS A 332 13.76 -5.59 3.61
N THR A 333 15.05 -5.86 3.38
CA THR A 333 16.11 -4.91 3.69
C THR A 333 16.26 -3.87 2.59
N LYS A 334 16.91 -2.76 2.92
CA LYS A 334 17.25 -1.71 1.96
C LYS A 334 18.07 -2.27 0.79
N GLU A 335 19.05 -3.10 1.07
CA GLU A 335 19.95 -3.71 0.10
C GLU A 335 19.18 -4.60 -0.88
N ILE A 336 18.26 -5.42 -0.39
CA ILE A 336 17.39 -6.27 -1.21
C ILE A 336 16.54 -5.41 -2.15
N LEU A 337 15.96 -4.34 -1.65
CA LEU A 337 15.13 -3.44 -2.47
C LEU A 337 15.97 -2.72 -3.53
N LEU A 338 17.14 -2.19 -3.16
CA LEU A 338 18.04 -1.54 -4.11
C LEU A 338 18.48 -2.50 -5.22
N LEU A 339 18.85 -3.74 -4.86
CA LEU A 339 19.22 -4.76 -5.85
C LEU A 339 18.08 -5.11 -6.81
N LYS A 340 16.85 -5.20 -6.31
CA LYS A 340 15.68 -5.46 -7.17
C LYS A 340 15.46 -4.33 -8.18
N TRP A 341 15.63 -3.07 -7.76
CA TRP A 341 15.58 -1.92 -8.65
C TRP A 341 16.73 -1.94 -9.66
N ASP A 342 17.97 -2.22 -9.23
CA ASP A 342 19.13 -2.37 -10.11
C ASP A 342 18.83 -3.38 -11.21
N ASN A 343 18.37 -4.58 -10.87
CA ASN A 343 18.01 -5.65 -11.81
C ASN A 343 16.91 -5.22 -12.80
N ALA A 344 15.90 -4.48 -12.34
CA ALA A 344 14.84 -3.98 -13.21
C ALA A 344 15.37 -3.00 -14.26
N PHE A 345 16.27 -2.09 -13.86
CA PHE A 345 16.88 -1.14 -14.79
C PHE A 345 17.90 -1.81 -15.73
N GLU A 346 18.71 -2.72 -15.23
CA GLU A 346 19.66 -3.48 -16.06
C GLU A 346 18.94 -4.30 -17.14
N SER A 347 17.76 -4.83 -16.86
CA SER A 347 16.99 -5.62 -17.81
C SER A 347 16.51 -4.84 -19.05
N VAL A 348 16.56 -3.50 -19.02
CA VAL A 348 16.10 -2.64 -20.14
C VAL A 348 17.19 -1.77 -20.75
N LEU A 349 18.38 -1.69 -20.13
CA LEU A 349 19.50 -0.85 -20.56
C LEU A 349 20.62 -1.62 -21.28
N GLN A 350 20.44 -2.94 -21.45
CA GLN A 350 21.39 -3.82 -22.15
C GLN A 350 21.30 -3.67 -23.65
#